data_c82558e295cce1f16abe3e0b6d3e041b
#
_entry.id   c82558e295cce1f16abe3e0b6d3e041b
#
_cell.length_a   1.000
_cell.length_b   1.000
_cell.length_c   1.000
_cell.angle_alpha   90.00
_cell.angle_beta   90.00
_cell.angle_gamma   90.00
#
_symmetry.space_group_name_H-M   'P 1'
#
loop_
_entity.id
_entity.type
_entity.pdbx_description
1 polymer ?
#
loop_
_entity_poly.entity_id
_entity_poly.type
_entity_poly.pdbx_seq_one_letter_code
_entity_poly.pdbx_strand_id
1 'polypeptide(L)'
;MFWLLLVFGLTAAFNKPPGVSIWCGKAYLPTNKSFAPGGALQKPAASTRPLLNIQVRPRMSLYIPTDVNASFIVESQFSYTHGIAWDYAEAQDDSDLKLEISIEGESLHLHHSVAGGVTSESLQEVPFSLKNLIPRLIPYGVTLTVTRASARWVYNATTLLYYLPARLDGGTTTKVDSLYGGLLVQNITNRTTTWTPLLPYSYYTTLANAPNPQAFINQGYNIIHLVPDATTLTQTFNLTALNTFLNACDQVGLWVMYDMRYIYQNLISVTAQVALLQARKSLLLWYTGDEPDGHGDPLNATSIAYALIKMLDPWHPVSVLLNCYNFYYGNYSAGADIILSDVYPIGVNTTWSVVYNTPCNKTYGRCGCDDCDGVVEDISTRLDRFEKYQTWIGSVPKPLWGVPQAFGKQTFYNRTPTAAEEVTMTMLSLNHNAKGIVMWAWPTTPQISTMTKQLSVVLAHGAVPGFMLGARTVTLKAVGQTEMDVAGWRVGKQMLVSILSLQTPNWTNTVTIQLPAAFTFITQVLWGAGQWNLTNGTLTGSKE
;
A
#
# COMPACT_ATOMS: atom_id res chain seq x y z
N MET A 1 22.73 -24.18 18.34
CA MET A 1 22.63 -25.13 17.22
C MET A 1 21.21 -25.03 16.69
N PHE A 2 20.97 -24.10 15.74
CA PHE A 2 19.65 -23.83 15.18
C PHE A 2 19.40 -24.81 14.05
N TRP A 3 18.37 -25.62 14.15
CA TRP A 3 17.86 -26.45 13.06
C TRP A 3 17.01 -25.56 12.15
N LEU A 4 17.54 -25.25 10.97
CA LEU A 4 16.77 -24.65 9.89
C LEU A 4 15.87 -25.74 9.31
N LEU A 5 14.60 -25.77 9.71
CA LEU A 5 13.60 -26.59 9.05
C LEU A 5 13.30 -25.98 7.67
N LEU A 6 13.99 -26.46 6.64
CA LEU A 6 13.62 -26.24 5.25
C LEU A 6 12.34 -27.04 4.99
N VAL A 7 11.21 -26.40 5.14
CA VAL A 7 9.94 -26.92 4.64
C VAL A 7 9.94 -26.73 3.13
N PHE A 8 10.28 -27.78 2.39
CA PHE A 8 10.02 -27.84 0.96
C PHE A 8 8.49 -27.96 0.77
N GLY A 9 7.83 -26.81 0.67
CA GLY A 9 6.46 -26.77 0.17
C GLY A 9 6.48 -27.28 -1.27
N LEU A 10 5.62 -28.26 -1.59
CA LEU A 10 5.29 -28.58 -2.95
C LEU A 10 4.80 -27.29 -3.61
N THR A 11 5.63 -26.71 -4.48
CA THR A 11 5.19 -25.62 -5.35
C THR A 11 4.08 -26.18 -6.20
N ALA A 12 2.85 -25.72 -5.98
CA ALA A 12 1.77 -26.01 -6.91
C ALA A 12 2.23 -25.51 -8.27
N ALA A 13 2.51 -26.44 -9.19
CA ALA A 13 2.85 -26.09 -10.54
C ALA A 13 1.67 -25.30 -11.13
N PHE A 14 1.92 -24.09 -11.64
CA PHE A 14 0.90 -23.37 -12.37
C PHE A 14 0.36 -24.26 -13.50
N ASN A 15 -0.95 -24.20 -13.71
CA ASN A 15 -1.54 -24.87 -14.86
C ASN A 15 -1.13 -24.11 -16.14
N LYS A 16 0.08 -24.39 -16.61
CA LYS A 16 0.69 -23.74 -17.78
C LYS A 16 0.75 -24.73 -18.94
N PRO A 17 -0.10 -24.60 -19.95
CA PRO A 17 -0.04 -25.45 -21.12
C PRO A 17 1.30 -25.31 -21.84
N PRO A 18 1.93 -26.41 -22.31
CA PRO A 18 3.20 -26.35 -23.04
C PRO A 18 3.11 -25.44 -24.29
N GLY A 19 4.09 -24.58 -24.47
CA GLY A 19 4.18 -23.69 -25.65
C GLY A 19 3.18 -22.54 -25.67
N VAL A 20 2.40 -22.35 -24.60
CA VAL A 20 1.44 -21.23 -24.50
C VAL A 20 1.98 -20.19 -23.53
N SER A 21 2.06 -18.95 -23.97
CA SER A 21 2.33 -17.83 -23.10
C SER A 21 1.13 -17.56 -22.21
N ILE A 22 1.37 -17.27 -20.94
CA ILE A 22 0.32 -16.93 -19.97
C ILE A 22 0.66 -15.60 -19.27
N TRP A 23 -0.39 -14.93 -18.82
CA TRP A 23 -0.29 -13.76 -17.94
C TRP A 23 -1.42 -13.82 -16.92
N CYS A 24 -1.11 -13.60 -15.64
CA CYS A 24 -2.09 -13.82 -14.57
C CYS A 24 -2.72 -15.24 -14.65
N GLY A 25 -1.92 -16.21 -15.04
CA GLY A 25 -2.38 -17.57 -15.28
C GLY A 25 -3.29 -17.78 -16.49
N LYS A 26 -3.62 -16.73 -17.25
CA LYS A 26 -4.52 -16.81 -18.41
C LYS A 26 -3.74 -17.10 -19.69
N ALA A 27 -4.27 -18.03 -20.51
CA ALA A 27 -3.66 -18.38 -21.78
C ALA A 27 -4.00 -17.34 -22.87
N TYR A 28 -3.07 -17.17 -23.84
CA TYR A 28 -3.27 -16.24 -24.96
C TYR A 28 -3.92 -16.86 -26.20
N LEU A 29 -4.05 -18.19 -26.24
CA LEU A 29 -4.58 -18.87 -27.40
C LEU A 29 -6.11 -19.04 -27.33
N PRO A 30 -6.87 -18.61 -28.34
CA PRO A 30 -8.32 -18.80 -28.40
C PRO A 30 -8.76 -20.27 -28.35
N THR A 31 -7.90 -21.17 -28.81
CA THR A 31 -8.15 -22.63 -28.82
C THR A 31 -8.11 -23.24 -27.42
N ASN A 32 -7.59 -22.55 -26.43
CA ASN A 32 -7.49 -23.01 -25.04
C ASN A 32 -8.49 -22.32 -24.11
N LYS A 33 -9.75 -22.25 -24.53
CA LYS A 33 -10.84 -21.55 -23.81
C LYS A 33 -11.20 -22.17 -22.47
N SER A 34 -10.93 -23.45 -22.29
CA SER A 34 -11.21 -24.17 -21.04
C SER A 34 -10.08 -24.10 -20.01
N PHE A 35 -9.01 -23.38 -20.32
CA PHE A 35 -7.89 -23.23 -19.42
C PHE A 35 -8.28 -22.42 -18.18
N ALA A 36 -8.29 -23.08 -17.03
CA ALA A 36 -8.54 -22.44 -15.75
C ALA A 36 -7.20 -22.07 -15.10
N PRO A 37 -6.91 -20.78 -14.88
CA PRO A 37 -5.64 -20.37 -14.29
C PRO A 37 -5.45 -20.88 -12.86
N GLY A 38 -6.51 -21.08 -12.10
CA GLY A 38 -6.44 -21.38 -10.67
C GLY A 38 -6.04 -20.17 -9.84
N GLY A 39 -5.72 -20.41 -8.58
CA GLY A 39 -5.12 -19.40 -7.69
C GLY A 39 -5.99 -18.21 -7.31
N ALA A 40 -7.24 -18.16 -7.77
CA ALA A 40 -8.16 -17.10 -7.40
C ALA A 40 -8.51 -17.19 -5.91
N LEU A 41 -8.20 -16.14 -5.15
CA LEU A 41 -8.59 -16.04 -3.75
C LEU A 41 -10.12 -16.01 -3.67
N GLN A 42 -10.67 -16.88 -2.85
CA GLN A 42 -12.11 -16.98 -2.61
C GLN A 42 -12.46 -16.32 -1.27
N LYS A 43 -13.66 -15.74 -1.22
CA LYS A 43 -14.20 -15.30 0.07
C LYS A 43 -14.26 -16.50 1.01
N PRO A 44 -13.75 -16.40 2.25
CA PRO A 44 -13.86 -17.47 3.22
C PRO A 44 -15.30 -17.90 3.44
N ALA A 45 -15.51 -19.22 3.67
CA ALA A 45 -16.82 -19.72 4.02
C ALA A 45 -17.31 -19.07 5.32
N ALA A 46 -18.56 -18.65 5.34
CA ALA A 46 -19.13 -18.05 6.53
C ALA A 46 -19.37 -19.13 7.60
N SER A 47 -18.96 -18.83 8.82
CA SER A 47 -19.33 -19.61 10.00
C SER A 47 -20.84 -19.52 10.25
N THR A 48 -21.45 -20.57 10.73
CA THR A 48 -22.84 -20.58 11.20
C THR A 48 -23.01 -19.86 12.55
N ARG A 49 -21.91 -19.59 13.24
CA ARG A 49 -21.88 -18.86 14.53
C ARG A 49 -21.00 -17.62 14.38
N PRO A 50 -21.30 -16.53 15.09
CA PRO A 50 -20.39 -15.41 15.14
C PRO A 50 -19.06 -15.80 15.77
N LEU A 51 -18.00 -15.22 15.23
CA LEU A 51 -16.63 -15.40 15.67
C LEU A 51 -16.16 -14.08 16.26
N LEU A 52 -15.43 -14.13 17.35
CA LEU A 52 -14.70 -12.97 17.86
C LEU A 52 -13.33 -12.94 17.20
N ASN A 53 -13.10 -11.92 16.39
CA ASN A 53 -11.81 -11.63 15.76
C ASN A 53 -11.12 -10.52 16.53
N ILE A 54 -9.99 -10.86 17.16
CA ILE A 54 -9.15 -9.87 17.88
C ILE A 54 -7.76 -9.92 17.27
N GLN A 55 -7.23 -8.76 16.94
CA GLN A 55 -5.89 -8.57 16.41
C GLN A 55 -5.09 -7.59 17.26
N VAL A 56 -3.79 -7.83 17.37
CA VAL A 56 -2.85 -6.92 18.00
C VAL A 56 -1.68 -6.66 17.06
N ARG A 57 -1.26 -5.41 16.96
CA ARG A 57 -0.08 -5.00 16.18
C ARG A 57 0.55 -3.74 16.75
N PRO A 58 1.87 -3.54 16.64
CA PRO A 58 2.47 -2.25 16.94
C PRO A 58 1.91 -1.15 16.04
N ARG A 59 1.73 0.06 16.58
CA ARG A 59 1.28 1.22 15.82
C ARG A 59 2.24 1.55 14.69
N MET A 60 3.53 1.49 14.94
CA MET A 60 4.57 1.67 13.92
C MET A 60 5.24 0.35 13.61
N SER A 61 5.61 0.14 12.34
CA SER A 61 6.31 -1.07 11.89
C SER A 61 7.61 -1.34 12.66
N LEU A 62 8.23 -0.29 13.20
CA LEU A 62 9.41 -0.36 14.05
C LEU A 62 9.52 0.89 14.93
N TYR A 63 10.32 0.78 15.99
CA TYR A 63 10.75 1.87 16.87
C TYR A 63 12.28 1.88 17.00
N ILE A 64 12.84 3.04 17.32
CA ILE A 64 14.29 3.25 17.55
C ILE A 64 14.50 4.05 18.85
N PRO A 65 15.72 4.14 19.40
CA PRO A 65 15.97 4.77 20.72
C PRO A 65 15.56 6.24 20.87
N THR A 66 15.35 6.95 19.75
CA THR A 66 14.81 8.31 19.81
C THR A 66 13.30 8.35 20.05
N ASP A 67 12.61 7.22 19.94
CA ASP A 67 11.21 7.09 20.31
C ASP A 67 11.09 6.83 21.80
N VAL A 68 10.41 7.69 22.52
CA VAL A 68 10.20 7.53 23.96
C VAL A 68 8.99 6.65 24.28
N ASN A 69 7.96 6.81 23.46
CA ASN A 69 6.68 6.14 23.60
C ASN A 69 6.37 5.31 22.35
N ALA A 70 5.69 4.21 22.58
CA ALA A 70 5.14 3.33 21.57
C ALA A 70 3.68 3.02 21.89
N SER A 71 2.98 2.39 20.98
CA SER A 71 1.63 1.88 21.22
C SER A 71 1.35 0.61 20.46
N PHE A 72 0.43 -0.18 20.96
CA PHE A 72 -0.20 -1.28 20.25
C PHE A 72 -1.60 -0.86 19.81
N ILE A 73 -1.95 -1.26 18.59
CA ILE A 73 -3.33 -1.24 18.11
C ILE A 73 -3.94 -2.58 18.46
N VAL A 74 -5.02 -2.56 19.23
CA VAL A 74 -5.90 -3.71 19.48
C VAL A 74 -7.20 -3.47 18.73
N GLU A 75 -7.54 -4.37 17.85
CA GLU A 75 -8.75 -4.30 17.04
C GLU A 75 -9.60 -5.53 17.32
N SER A 76 -10.85 -5.34 17.68
CA SER A 76 -11.79 -6.41 17.96
C SER A 76 -13.10 -6.19 17.23
N GLN A 77 -13.62 -7.26 16.61
CA GLN A 77 -14.88 -7.22 15.89
C GLN A 77 -15.52 -8.59 15.85
N PHE A 78 -16.85 -8.62 15.74
CA PHE A 78 -17.54 -9.84 15.36
C PHE A 78 -17.41 -10.08 13.86
N SER A 79 -17.06 -11.31 13.52
CA SER A 79 -16.90 -11.77 12.15
C SER A 79 -17.63 -13.10 11.97
N TYR A 80 -17.92 -13.45 10.72
CA TYR A 80 -18.37 -14.79 10.35
C TYR A 80 -17.32 -15.56 9.54
N THR A 81 -16.13 -14.98 9.37
CA THR A 81 -15.08 -15.59 8.53
C THR A 81 -13.77 -15.79 9.28
N HIS A 82 -13.48 -14.98 10.29
CA HIS A 82 -12.23 -15.02 11.05
C HIS A 82 -12.51 -14.91 12.54
N GLY A 83 -11.64 -15.50 13.34
CA GLY A 83 -11.73 -15.46 14.79
C GLY A 83 -12.10 -16.83 15.40
N ILE A 84 -12.40 -16.82 16.68
CA ILE A 84 -12.86 -18.01 17.40
C ILE A 84 -14.35 -17.94 17.67
N ALA A 85 -14.99 -19.10 17.76
CA ALA A 85 -16.43 -19.18 18.01
C ALA A 85 -16.80 -18.47 19.31
N TRP A 86 -17.79 -17.58 19.21
CA TRP A 86 -18.35 -16.85 20.34
C TRP A 86 -19.60 -17.58 20.83
N ASP A 87 -19.64 -17.88 22.14
CA ASP A 87 -20.83 -18.52 22.72
C ASP A 87 -21.82 -17.46 23.22
N TYR A 88 -22.97 -17.39 22.54
CA TYR A 88 -24.04 -16.43 22.88
C TYR A 88 -24.71 -16.72 24.22
N ALA A 89 -24.70 -17.95 24.70
CA ALA A 89 -25.29 -18.29 26.00
C ALA A 89 -24.54 -17.58 27.15
N GLU A 90 -23.25 -17.33 26.95
CA GLU A 90 -22.42 -16.53 27.85
C GLU A 90 -22.45 -15.02 27.51
N ALA A 91 -23.04 -14.63 26.37
CA ALA A 91 -23.02 -13.25 25.88
C ALA A 91 -24.06 -12.31 26.56
N GLN A 92 -24.98 -12.84 27.36
CA GLN A 92 -25.95 -12.02 28.10
C GLN A 92 -25.35 -11.26 29.31
N ASP A 93 -24.09 -11.57 29.61
CA ASP A 93 -23.33 -10.85 30.63
C ASP A 93 -22.54 -9.73 29.98
N ASP A 94 -22.91 -8.47 30.22
CA ASP A 94 -22.23 -7.24 29.79
C ASP A 94 -20.85 -7.04 30.44
N SER A 95 -20.19 -8.14 30.86
CA SER A 95 -18.87 -8.04 31.47
C SER A 95 -17.81 -7.60 30.47
N ASP A 96 -16.96 -6.69 30.92
CA ASP A 96 -15.83 -6.16 30.15
C ASP A 96 -14.85 -7.26 29.75
N LEU A 97 -14.30 -7.14 28.54
CA LEU A 97 -13.13 -7.92 28.15
C LEU A 97 -11.88 -7.31 28.81
N LYS A 98 -11.12 -8.17 29.49
CA LYS A 98 -9.82 -7.79 30.03
C LYS A 98 -8.75 -8.16 29.02
N LEU A 99 -7.96 -7.17 28.62
CA LEU A 99 -6.85 -7.29 27.71
C LEU A 99 -5.54 -7.21 28.50
N GLU A 100 -4.69 -8.19 28.33
CA GLU A 100 -3.31 -8.18 28.86
C GLU A 100 -2.34 -8.35 27.69
N ILE A 101 -1.47 -7.36 27.51
CA ILE A 101 -0.39 -7.43 26.52
C ILE A 101 0.92 -7.68 27.28
N SER A 102 1.59 -8.77 26.95
CA SER A 102 2.90 -9.14 27.47
C SER A 102 3.95 -9.12 26.39
N ILE A 103 5.16 -8.66 26.73
CA ILE A 103 6.34 -8.65 25.85
C ILE A 103 7.30 -9.72 26.34
N GLU A 104 7.72 -10.62 25.47
CA GLU A 104 8.57 -11.78 25.79
C GLU A 104 9.90 -11.36 26.42
N GLY A 105 10.23 -11.98 27.56
CA GLY A 105 11.46 -11.71 28.31
C GLY A 105 11.44 -10.44 29.15
N GLU A 106 10.31 -9.73 29.17
CA GLU A 106 10.15 -8.48 29.89
C GLU A 106 9.06 -8.58 30.95
N SER A 107 9.20 -7.85 32.04
CA SER A 107 8.18 -7.75 33.08
C SER A 107 7.05 -6.76 32.73
N LEU A 108 6.94 -6.37 31.46
CA LEU A 108 5.96 -5.40 31.00
C LEU A 108 4.62 -6.10 30.73
N HIS A 109 3.64 -5.83 31.59
CA HIS A 109 2.27 -6.26 31.44
C HIS A 109 1.38 -5.03 31.32
N LEU A 110 0.74 -4.84 30.16
CA LEU A 110 -0.18 -3.75 29.93
C LEU A 110 -1.61 -4.29 30.11
N HIS A 111 -2.33 -3.74 31.07
CA HIS A 111 -3.72 -4.09 31.33
C HIS A 111 -4.64 -3.04 30.73
N HIS A 112 -5.62 -3.47 29.97
CA HIS A 112 -6.64 -2.61 29.38
C HIS A 112 -8.01 -3.31 29.45
N SER A 113 -9.09 -2.55 29.49
CA SER A 113 -10.45 -3.10 29.51
C SER A 113 -11.23 -2.55 28.32
N VAL A 114 -11.99 -3.41 27.66
CA VAL A 114 -12.99 -3.02 26.65
C VAL A 114 -14.34 -3.07 27.31
N ALA A 115 -14.91 -1.90 27.58
CA ALA A 115 -16.20 -1.77 28.25
C ALA A 115 -17.37 -2.25 27.37
N GLY A 116 -18.36 -2.88 27.99
CA GLY A 116 -19.68 -3.11 27.39
C GLY A 116 -19.76 -4.24 26.35
N GLY A 117 -18.88 -5.23 26.45
CA GLY A 117 -18.88 -6.34 25.49
C GLY A 117 -18.51 -5.92 24.05
N VAL A 118 -18.17 -6.86 23.19
CA VAL A 118 -17.88 -6.58 21.77
C VAL A 118 -19.21 -6.49 21.02
N THR A 119 -19.87 -5.33 21.05
CA THR A 119 -21.13 -5.11 20.31
C THR A 119 -20.92 -4.46 18.94
N SER A 120 -19.71 -3.90 18.70
CA SER A 120 -19.35 -3.25 17.45
C SER A 120 -17.84 -3.34 17.24
N GLU A 121 -17.38 -3.02 16.04
CA GLU A 121 -15.95 -2.83 15.73
C GLU A 121 -15.34 -1.84 16.73
N SER A 122 -14.38 -2.31 17.52
CA SER A 122 -13.63 -1.46 18.44
C SER A 122 -12.15 -1.45 18.04
N LEU A 123 -11.59 -0.25 17.95
CA LEU A 123 -10.18 -0.02 17.72
C LEU A 123 -9.64 0.79 18.89
N GLN A 124 -8.62 0.23 19.54
CA GLN A 124 -8.00 0.87 20.69
C GLN A 124 -6.50 1.01 20.48
N GLU A 125 -5.96 2.14 20.84
CA GLU A 125 -4.52 2.36 20.88
C GLU A 125 -4.06 2.29 22.35
N VAL A 126 -3.21 1.32 22.66
CA VAL A 126 -2.69 1.05 24.00
C VAL A 126 -1.25 1.55 24.09
N PRO A 127 -1.00 2.73 24.70
CA PRO A 127 0.34 3.31 24.78
C PRO A 127 1.19 2.59 25.82
N PHE A 128 2.52 2.55 25.58
CA PHE A 128 3.53 2.07 26.51
C PHE A 128 4.87 2.79 26.33
N SER A 129 5.74 2.66 27.34
CA SER A 129 7.07 3.27 27.31
C SER A 129 8.13 2.27 26.84
N LEU A 130 9.02 2.70 25.96
CA LEU A 130 10.17 1.92 25.50
C LEU A 130 11.38 1.97 26.45
N LYS A 131 11.32 2.77 27.52
CA LYS A 131 12.47 3.02 28.41
C LYS A 131 13.10 1.77 29.03
N ASN A 132 12.30 0.74 29.24
CA ASN A 132 12.74 -0.50 29.88
C ASN A 132 13.09 -1.60 28.87
N LEU A 133 12.93 -1.35 27.57
CA LEU A 133 13.30 -2.29 26.52
C LEU A 133 14.70 -1.99 26.00
N ILE A 134 15.43 -3.03 25.59
CA ILE A 134 16.77 -2.91 25.01
C ILE A 134 16.65 -2.98 23.48
N PRO A 135 17.12 -1.96 22.73
CA PRO A 135 17.13 -2.03 21.28
C PRO A 135 17.92 -3.24 20.77
N ARG A 136 17.32 -4.05 19.89
CA ARG A 136 17.93 -5.26 19.34
C ARG A 136 17.43 -5.55 17.92
N LEU A 137 18.23 -6.30 17.13
CA LEU A 137 17.86 -6.68 15.76
C LEU A 137 16.78 -7.77 15.72
N ILE A 138 16.76 -8.65 16.71
CA ILE A 138 15.73 -9.70 16.82
C ILE A 138 14.49 -9.06 17.46
N PRO A 139 13.31 -9.14 16.81
CA PRO A 139 12.11 -8.54 17.37
C PRO A 139 11.68 -9.21 18.69
N TYR A 140 10.93 -8.48 19.48
CA TYR A 140 10.26 -9.02 20.66
C TYR A 140 9.00 -9.76 20.27
N GLY A 141 8.79 -10.97 20.78
CA GLY A 141 7.49 -11.63 20.75
C GLY A 141 6.51 -10.87 21.66
N VAL A 142 5.31 -10.63 21.16
CA VAL A 142 4.24 -9.96 21.91
C VAL A 142 3.01 -10.85 21.90
N THR A 143 2.45 -11.08 23.08
CA THR A 143 1.21 -11.84 23.25
C THR A 143 0.14 -10.94 23.86
N LEU A 144 -1.00 -10.87 23.18
CA LEU A 144 -2.25 -10.34 23.72
C LEU A 144 -3.05 -11.51 24.28
N THR A 145 -3.35 -11.47 25.56
CA THR A 145 -4.27 -12.39 26.22
C THR A 145 -5.59 -11.65 26.52
N VAL A 146 -6.70 -12.21 26.06
CA VAL A 146 -8.04 -11.67 26.30
C VAL A 146 -8.81 -12.63 27.17
N THR A 147 -9.33 -12.13 28.28
CA THR A 147 -10.14 -12.89 29.22
C THR A 147 -11.44 -12.18 29.51
N ARG A 148 -12.45 -12.94 29.87
CA ARG A 148 -13.72 -12.44 30.36
C ARG A 148 -13.88 -12.80 31.84
N ALA A 149 -14.40 -11.86 32.65
CA ALA A 149 -14.48 -12.03 34.10
C ALA A 149 -15.38 -13.22 34.53
N SER A 150 -16.40 -13.52 33.73
CA SER A 150 -17.41 -14.54 34.00
C SER A 150 -17.17 -15.89 33.32
N ALA A 151 -16.24 -15.98 32.38
CA ALA A 151 -16.02 -17.17 31.59
C ALA A 151 -14.61 -17.77 31.77
N ARG A 152 -14.52 -19.10 31.70
CA ARG A 152 -13.22 -19.81 31.61
C ARG A 152 -12.60 -19.70 30.22
N TRP A 153 -12.86 -18.60 29.53
CA TRP A 153 -12.50 -18.42 28.14
C TRP A 153 -11.27 -17.51 28.03
N VAL A 154 -10.27 -17.95 27.29
CA VAL A 154 -9.02 -17.22 27.04
C VAL A 154 -8.76 -17.22 25.53
N TYR A 155 -8.52 -16.04 24.99
CA TYR A 155 -8.09 -15.84 23.61
C TYR A 155 -6.66 -15.29 23.60
N ASN A 156 -5.82 -15.81 22.71
CA ASN A 156 -4.48 -15.30 22.52
C ASN A 156 -4.27 -14.88 21.07
N ALA A 157 -3.71 -13.67 20.88
CA ALA A 157 -3.18 -13.20 19.63
C ALA A 157 -1.72 -12.82 19.79
N THR A 158 -0.92 -13.01 18.76
CA THR A 158 0.53 -12.72 18.82
C THR A 158 0.94 -11.76 17.72
N THR A 159 1.99 -10.98 17.99
CA THR A 159 2.63 -10.11 17.00
C THR A 159 4.12 -9.95 17.33
N LEU A 160 4.85 -9.22 16.49
CA LEU A 160 6.25 -8.89 16.71
C LEU A 160 6.42 -7.38 16.92
N LEU A 161 7.24 -7.01 17.89
CA LEU A 161 7.64 -5.62 18.13
C LEU A 161 9.10 -5.45 17.72
N TYR A 162 9.36 -4.65 16.70
CA TYR A 162 10.71 -4.25 16.30
C TYR A 162 11.11 -3.00 17.06
N TYR A 163 12.02 -3.15 18.02
CA TYR A 163 12.71 -2.04 18.67
C TYR A 163 14.19 -2.11 18.32
N LEU A 164 14.54 -1.43 17.23
CA LEU A 164 15.84 -1.56 16.57
C LEU A 164 16.87 -0.61 17.19
N PRO A 165 18.17 -0.96 17.18
CA PRO A 165 19.23 -0.02 17.51
C PRO A 165 19.22 1.20 16.57
N ALA A 166 19.73 2.33 17.07
CA ALA A 166 20.01 3.47 16.21
C ALA A 166 21.04 3.09 15.14
N ARG A 167 20.86 3.60 13.93
CA ARG A 167 21.82 3.37 12.83
C ARG A 167 23.11 4.14 13.08
N LEU A 168 24.24 3.43 13.01
CA LEU A 168 25.59 4.02 13.15
C LEU A 168 26.28 4.19 11.80
N ASP A 169 25.75 3.60 10.73
CA ASP A 169 26.28 3.64 9.36
C ASP A 169 25.90 4.91 8.58
N GLY A 170 25.07 5.75 9.16
CA GLY A 170 24.62 7.00 8.54
C GLY A 170 23.38 6.86 7.65
N GLY A 171 22.84 5.64 7.50
CA GLY A 171 21.60 5.38 6.78
C GLY A 171 20.35 5.94 7.49
N THR A 172 19.25 5.94 6.79
CA THR A 172 17.94 6.40 7.26
C THR A 172 17.10 5.26 7.83
N THR A 173 15.95 5.60 8.34
CA THR A 173 14.92 4.67 8.83
C THR A 173 13.57 5.15 8.33
N THR A 174 12.77 4.23 7.81
CA THR A 174 11.41 4.51 7.36
C THR A 174 10.42 3.66 8.16
N LYS A 175 9.44 4.31 8.77
CA LYS A 175 8.34 3.64 9.48
C LYS A 175 7.10 3.57 8.62
N VAL A 176 6.35 2.48 8.79
CA VAL A 176 4.98 2.35 8.28
C VAL A 176 4.02 2.45 9.45
N ASP A 177 3.03 3.32 9.36
CA ASP A 177 1.94 3.42 10.31
C ASP A 177 0.94 2.27 10.09
N SER A 178 0.83 1.35 11.01
CA SER A 178 -0.07 0.20 10.90
C SER A 178 -1.55 0.56 11.04
N LEU A 179 -1.88 1.79 11.46
CA LEU A 179 -3.27 2.24 11.60
C LEU A 179 -3.81 2.89 10.33
N TYR A 180 -3.00 3.77 9.72
CA TYR A 180 -3.43 4.57 8.57
C TYR A 180 -2.64 4.28 7.29
N GLY A 181 -1.57 3.49 7.37
CA GLY A 181 -0.78 3.04 6.21
C GLY A 181 0.26 4.05 5.70
N GLY A 182 0.39 5.20 6.35
CA GLY A 182 1.33 6.25 5.92
C GLY A 182 2.79 5.92 6.23
N LEU A 183 3.71 6.53 5.49
CA LEU A 183 5.12 6.53 5.82
C LEU A 183 5.48 7.68 6.75
N LEU A 184 6.40 7.39 7.68
CA LEU A 184 7.05 8.37 8.52
C LEU A 184 8.56 8.30 8.30
N VAL A 185 9.16 9.45 8.02
CA VAL A 185 10.59 9.58 7.73
C VAL A 185 11.21 10.69 8.57
N GLN A 186 12.52 10.61 8.75
CA GLN A 186 13.32 11.70 9.33
C GLN A 186 13.94 12.52 8.20
N ASN A 187 14.17 13.81 8.45
CA ASN A 187 14.77 14.67 7.42
C ASN A 187 16.18 14.19 7.07
N ILE A 188 16.43 13.94 5.78
CA ILE A 188 17.71 13.45 5.25
C ILE A 188 18.85 14.46 5.48
N THR A 189 18.57 15.75 5.27
CA THR A 189 19.59 16.79 5.26
C THR A 189 19.96 17.25 6.67
N ASN A 190 18.97 17.40 7.55
CA ASN A 190 19.16 18.00 8.88
C ASN A 190 19.24 16.98 10.01
N ARG A 191 19.08 15.68 9.74
CA ARG A 191 19.07 14.58 10.73
C ARG A 191 18.26 14.88 11.98
N THR A 192 17.06 15.48 11.79
CA THR A 192 16.18 15.75 12.91
C THR A 192 15.68 14.43 13.51
N THR A 193 15.49 14.39 14.82
CA THR A 193 14.84 13.25 15.49
C THR A 193 13.32 13.26 15.30
N THR A 194 12.78 14.28 14.63
CA THR A 194 11.35 14.45 14.40
C THR A 194 10.92 13.61 13.20
N TRP A 195 9.89 12.81 13.40
CA TRP A 195 9.23 12.05 12.35
C TRP A 195 8.22 12.91 11.61
N THR A 196 8.29 12.88 10.28
CA THR A 196 7.38 13.60 9.39
C THR A 196 6.61 12.62 8.50
N PRO A 197 5.29 12.78 8.33
CA PRO A 197 4.56 11.99 7.36
C PRO A 197 5.03 12.33 5.94
N LEU A 198 5.27 11.28 5.14
CA LEU A 198 5.61 11.40 3.73
C LEU A 198 4.51 10.74 2.90
N LEU A 199 3.83 11.51 2.05
CA LEU A 199 2.98 11.02 0.98
C LEU A 199 3.81 10.91 -0.29
N PRO A 200 4.24 9.70 -0.70
CA PRO A 200 5.05 9.53 -1.90
C PRO A 200 4.28 9.95 -3.14
N TYR A 201 4.91 10.78 -3.99
CA TYR A 201 4.35 11.20 -5.27
C TYR A 201 5.46 11.39 -6.29
N SER A 202 5.49 10.56 -7.33
CA SER A 202 6.57 10.53 -8.32
C SER A 202 6.32 9.61 -9.51
N TYR A 203 7.44 9.27 -10.18
CA TYR A 203 7.52 8.44 -11.37
C TYR A 203 8.52 7.29 -11.22
N TYR A 204 8.26 6.22 -11.98
CA TYR A 204 9.29 5.28 -12.41
C TYR A 204 10.13 5.90 -13.51
N THR A 205 11.44 5.67 -13.48
CA THR A 205 12.35 6.11 -14.53
C THR A 205 13.60 5.23 -14.59
N THR A 206 14.20 5.06 -15.76
CA THR A 206 15.54 4.46 -15.87
C THR A 206 16.59 5.47 -15.42
N LEU A 207 17.76 4.98 -15.02
CA LEU A 207 18.86 5.86 -14.63
C LEU A 207 19.30 6.80 -15.78
N ALA A 208 19.25 6.32 -17.02
CA ALA A 208 19.58 7.11 -18.22
C ALA A 208 18.61 8.26 -18.48
N ASN A 209 17.34 8.10 -18.09
CA ASN A 209 16.29 9.10 -18.26
C ASN A 209 15.98 9.88 -16.98
N ALA A 210 16.65 9.55 -15.88
CA ALA A 210 16.38 10.18 -14.58
C ALA A 210 16.67 11.69 -14.65
N PRO A 211 15.74 12.52 -14.21
CA PRO A 211 15.96 13.96 -14.16
C PRO A 211 17.02 14.30 -13.10
N ASN A 212 17.60 15.49 -13.21
CA ASN A 212 18.45 16.00 -12.14
C ASN A 212 17.68 16.03 -10.82
N PRO A 213 18.18 15.43 -9.72
CA PRO A 213 17.45 15.32 -8.45
C PRO A 213 16.98 16.67 -7.89
N GLN A 214 17.80 17.74 -7.97
CA GLN A 214 17.40 19.06 -7.52
C GLN A 214 16.26 19.64 -8.37
N ALA A 215 16.33 19.47 -9.69
CA ALA A 215 15.25 19.91 -10.58
C ALA A 215 13.94 19.14 -10.31
N PHE A 216 14.03 17.86 -9.94
CA PHE A 216 12.88 17.02 -9.66
C PHE A 216 12.20 17.43 -8.35
N ILE A 217 12.95 17.67 -7.29
CA ILE A 217 12.42 18.25 -6.04
C ILE A 217 11.80 19.64 -6.27
N ASN A 218 12.44 20.49 -7.07
CA ASN A 218 11.90 21.81 -7.39
C ASN A 218 10.57 21.75 -8.16
N GLN A 219 10.27 20.62 -8.77
CA GLN A 219 8.96 20.33 -9.37
C GLN A 219 7.93 19.81 -8.37
N GLY A 220 8.32 19.58 -7.11
CA GLY A 220 7.44 19.11 -6.04
C GLY A 220 7.41 17.60 -5.83
N TYR A 221 8.11 16.82 -6.65
CA TYR A 221 8.24 15.38 -6.42
C TYR A 221 9.17 15.09 -5.24
N ASN A 222 8.86 14.08 -4.45
CA ASN A 222 9.57 13.80 -3.21
C ASN A 222 10.26 12.44 -3.15
N ILE A 223 9.94 11.55 -4.10
CA ILE A 223 10.63 10.27 -4.27
C ILE A 223 11.02 10.08 -5.74
N ILE A 224 11.86 9.08 -6.01
CA ILE A 224 12.12 8.57 -7.37
C ILE A 224 12.24 7.06 -7.33
N HIS A 225 11.64 6.39 -8.31
CA HIS A 225 11.77 4.95 -8.50
C HIS A 225 12.72 4.67 -9.67
N LEU A 226 13.90 4.14 -9.36
CA LEU A 226 14.88 3.82 -10.38
C LEU A 226 14.67 2.41 -10.91
N VAL A 227 14.26 2.32 -12.19
CA VAL A 227 14.12 1.06 -12.90
C VAL A 227 15.49 0.63 -13.41
N PRO A 228 15.92 -0.63 -13.16
CA PRO A 228 17.20 -1.12 -13.65
C PRO A 228 17.25 -1.18 -15.19
N ASP A 229 18.38 -0.76 -15.76
CA ASP A 229 18.65 -0.88 -17.19
C ASP A 229 19.16 -2.28 -17.58
N ALA A 230 19.58 -3.06 -16.60
CA ALA A 230 20.30 -4.30 -16.84
C ALA A 230 19.36 -5.48 -17.07
N THR A 231 19.76 -6.28 -18.04
CA THR A 231 19.13 -7.54 -18.40
C THR A 231 19.77 -8.76 -17.72
N THR A 232 20.77 -8.55 -16.86
CA THR A 232 21.52 -9.64 -16.21
C THR A 232 21.03 -9.87 -14.78
N LEU A 233 20.97 -11.13 -14.35
CA LEU A 233 20.54 -11.56 -13.01
C LEU A 233 21.52 -11.16 -11.88
N THR A 234 22.61 -10.46 -12.17
CA THR A 234 23.65 -10.15 -11.18
C THR A 234 23.96 -8.67 -11.05
N GLN A 235 23.73 -7.88 -12.10
CA GLN A 235 24.03 -6.46 -12.12
C GLN A 235 22.83 -5.68 -12.64
N THR A 236 22.25 -4.88 -11.77
CA THR A 236 21.03 -4.12 -12.04
C THR A 236 21.32 -2.75 -12.66
N PHE A 237 22.42 -2.11 -12.27
CA PHE A 237 22.79 -0.77 -12.70
C PHE A 237 24.28 -0.64 -12.99
N ASN A 238 24.66 0.35 -13.80
CA ASN A 238 26.02 0.84 -13.81
C ASN A 238 26.32 1.49 -12.45
N LEU A 239 27.16 0.84 -11.64
CA LEU A 239 27.40 1.25 -10.24
C LEU A 239 28.01 2.65 -10.12
N THR A 240 28.85 3.08 -11.06
CA THR A 240 29.45 4.43 -11.05
C THR A 240 28.36 5.49 -11.28
N ALA A 241 27.54 5.32 -12.30
CA ALA A 241 26.43 6.21 -12.60
C ALA A 241 25.38 6.23 -11.47
N LEU A 242 25.02 5.05 -10.95
CA LEU A 242 24.12 4.92 -9.81
C LEU A 242 24.65 5.65 -8.58
N ASN A 243 25.90 5.46 -8.19
CA ASN A 243 26.50 6.13 -7.04
C ASN A 243 26.52 7.64 -7.21
N THR A 244 26.83 8.14 -8.42
CA THR A 244 26.78 9.58 -8.71
C THR A 244 25.38 10.13 -8.54
N PHE A 245 24.36 9.45 -9.04
CA PHE A 245 22.97 9.85 -8.92
C PHE A 245 22.48 9.81 -7.47
N LEU A 246 22.78 8.73 -6.75
CA LEU A 246 22.39 8.59 -5.33
C LEU A 246 23.08 9.62 -4.43
N ASN A 247 24.33 9.99 -4.71
CA ASN A 247 25.01 11.07 -3.99
C ASN A 247 24.28 12.42 -4.18
N ALA A 248 23.78 12.68 -5.38
CA ALA A 248 22.96 13.88 -5.62
C ALA A 248 21.61 13.79 -4.89
N CYS A 249 20.95 12.63 -4.87
CA CYS A 249 19.72 12.43 -4.08
C CYS A 249 19.96 12.65 -2.58
N ASP A 250 21.06 12.10 -2.03
CA ASP A 250 21.45 12.28 -0.63
C ASP A 250 21.67 13.75 -0.26
N GLN A 251 22.19 14.54 -1.18
CA GLN A 251 22.47 15.97 -0.97
C GLN A 251 21.20 16.83 -0.97
N VAL A 252 20.26 16.53 -1.87
CA VAL A 252 19.05 17.36 -2.03
C VAL A 252 17.84 16.85 -1.25
N GLY A 253 17.92 15.65 -0.67
CA GLY A 253 16.83 15.06 0.09
C GLY A 253 15.75 14.38 -0.77
N LEU A 254 16.08 13.94 -1.98
CA LEU A 254 15.19 13.14 -2.81
C LEU A 254 15.22 11.67 -2.37
N TRP A 255 14.07 11.15 -1.95
CA TRP A 255 13.96 9.76 -1.54
C TRP A 255 14.02 8.80 -2.72
N VAL A 256 14.59 7.62 -2.50
CA VAL A 256 14.77 6.59 -3.52
C VAL A 256 14.04 5.32 -3.14
N MET A 257 13.22 4.83 -4.03
CA MET A 257 12.65 3.49 -4.04
C MET A 257 13.56 2.63 -4.92
N TYR A 258 14.26 1.67 -4.30
CA TYR A 258 15.29 0.90 -5.00
C TYR A 258 14.73 -0.40 -5.55
N ASP A 259 14.87 -0.56 -6.87
CA ASP A 259 14.24 -1.63 -7.64
C ASP A 259 15.18 -2.83 -7.85
N MET A 260 14.73 -4.00 -7.41
CA MET A 260 15.41 -5.29 -7.55
C MET A 260 14.65 -6.28 -8.46
N ARG A 261 13.73 -5.79 -9.34
CA ARG A 261 12.82 -6.63 -10.14
C ARG A 261 13.46 -7.80 -10.88
N TYR A 262 14.67 -7.63 -11.39
CA TYR A 262 15.34 -8.69 -12.15
C TYR A 262 16.19 -9.63 -11.28
N ILE A 263 16.44 -9.28 -10.02
CA ILE A 263 17.35 -10.01 -9.15
C ILE A 263 16.72 -10.52 -7.85
N TYR A 264 15.50 -10.12 -7.53
CA TYR A 264 14.90 -10.43 -6.22
C TYR A 264 14.80 -11.95 -5.93
N GLN A 265 14.79 -12.79 -6.97
CA GLN A 265 14.84 -14.25 -6.84
C GLN A 265 16.26 -14.80 -6.63
N ASN A 266 17.30 -13.99 -6.86
CA ASN A 266 18.69 -14.37 -6.63
C ASN A 266 19.17 -13.81 -5.29
N LEU A 267 19.16 -14.63 -4.25
CA LEU A 267 19.46 -14.18 -2.88
C LEU A 267 20.88 -13.67 -2.69
N ILE A 268 21.85 -14.15 -3.49
CA ILE A 268 23.23 -13.64 -3.48
C ILE A 268 23.24 -12.19 -3.98
N SER A 269 22.55 -11.93 -5.09
CA SER A 269 22.44 -10.59 -5.65
C SER A 269 21.67 -9.64 -4.71
N VAL A 270 20.58 -10.10 -4.12
CA VAL A 270 19.84 -9.32 -3.10
C VAL A 270 20.75 -8.95 -1.93
N THR A 271 21.51 -9.90 -1.38
CA THR A 271 22.45 -9.63 -0.29
C THR A 271 23.49 -8.58 -0.68
N ALA A 272 24.07 -8.68 -1.88
CA ALA A 272 25.04 -7.71 -2.36
C ALA A 272 24.43 -6.31 -2.54
N GLN A 273 23.21 -6.20 -3.07
CA GLN A 273 22.54 -4.91 -3.27
C GLN A 273 22.14 -4.26 -1.93
N VAL A 274 21.62 -5.04 -0.99
CA VAL A 274 21.29 -4.53 0.35
C VAL A 274 22.56 -4.04 1.04
N ALA A 275 23.65 -4.80 1.04
CA ALA A 275 24.92 -4.39 1.62
C ALA A 275 25.49 -3.10 1.01
N LEU A 276 25.27 -2.88 -0.30
CA LEU A 276 25.74 -1.70 -1.02
C LEU A 276 24.94 -0.43 -0.66
N LEU A 277 23.64 -0.56 -0.40
CA LEU A 277 22.72 0.57 -0.43
C LEU A 277 22.03 0.87 0.92
N GLN A 278 21.97 -0.08 1.85
CA GLN A 278 21.26 0.12 3.11
C GLN A 278 21.71 1.36 3.91
N ALA A 279 22.98 1.77 3.76
CA ALA A 279 23.54 2.94 4.45
C ALA A 279 23.27 4.27 3.70
N ARG A 280 22.55 4.26 2.57
CA ARG A 280 22.23 5.50 1.84
C ARG A 280 21.21 6.34 2.62
N LYS A 281 21.46 7.64 2.65
CA LYS A 281 20.55 8.58 3.32
C LYS A 281 19.23 8.74 2.57
N SER A 282 19.25 8.62 1.25
CA SER A 282 18.07 8.74 0.39
C SER A 282 17.26 7.45 0.27
N LEU A 283 17.72 6.32 0.77
CA LEU A 283 16.95 5.08 0.70
C LEU A 283 15.66 5.21 1.50
N LEU A 284 14.52 5.03 0.82
CA LEU A 284 13.20 5.05 1.43
C LEU A 284 12.69 3.64 1.71
N LEU A 285 12.76 2.79 0.68
CA LEU A 285 12.24 1.42 0.72
C LEU A 285 12.85 0.56 -0.39
N TRP A 286 12.69 -0.75 -0.22
CA TRP A 286 13.07 -1.77 -1.20
C TRP A 286 11.87 -2.17 -2.05
N TYR A 287 12.10 -2.31 -3.36
CA TYR A 287 11.11 -2.85 -4.28
C TYR A 287 11.63 -4.18 -4.84
N THR A 288 10.83 -5.24 -4.70
CA THR A 288 11.23 -6.60 -5.08
C THR A 288 10.58 -7.04 -6.39
N GLY A 289 9.48 -7.78 -6.34
CA GLY A 289 8.79 -8.28 -7.52
C GLY A 289 8.02 -7.19 -8.25
N ASP A 290 8.25 -7.10 -9.56
CA ASP A 290 7.48 -6.30 -10.50
C ASP A 290 6.55 -7.25 -11.25
N GLU A 291 5.26 -7.18 -10.99
CA GLU A 291 4.25 -8.05 -11.58
C GLU A 291 4.56 -9.58 -11.45
N PRO A 292 5.03 -10.08 -10.28
CA PRO A 292 5.39 -11.49 -10.14
C PRO A 292 4.20 -12.42 -10.37
N ASP A 293 2.99 -11.95 -10.10
CA ASP A 293 1.73 -12.62 -10.39
C ASP A 293 1.44 -12.67 -11.90
N GLY A 294 1.73 -11.60 -12.63
CA GLY A 294 1.64 -11.56 -14.09
C GLY A 294 2.60 -12.54 -14.76
N HIS A 295 3.86 -12.49 -14.36
CA HIS A 295 4.93 -13.36 -14.87
C HIS A 295 4.77 -14.82 -14.46
N GLY A 296 4.04 -15.10 -13.37
CA GLY A 296 3.92 -16.43 -12.80
C GLY A 296 5.21 -16.88 -12.13
N ASP A 297 5.82 -16.00 -11.36
CA ASP A 297 7.01 -16.31 -10.57
C ASP A 297 6.70 -17.36 -9.49
N PRO A 298 7.70 -18.03 -8.91
CA PRO A 298 7.46 -18.97 -7.83
C PRO A 298 6.67 -18.32 -6.68
N LEU A 299 5.62 -19.01 -6.19
CA LEU A 299 4.66 -18.48 -5.22
C LEU A 299 5.28 -17.98 -3.90
N ASN A 300 6.46 -18.47 -3.56
CA ASN A 300 7.21 -18.08 -2.37
C ASN A 300 8.36 -17.11 -2.66
N ALA A 301 8.56 -16.69 -3.92
CA ALA A 301 9.72 -15.87 -4.30
C ALA A 301 9.73 -14.53 -3.56
N THR A 302 8.59 -13.83 -3.51
CA THR A 302 8.48 -12.56 -2.79
C THR A 302 8.72 -12.72 -1.29
N SER A 303 8.16 -13.75 -0.66
CA SER A 303 8.32 -14.02 0.77
C SER A 303 9.76 -14.37 1.15
N ILE A 304 10.47 -15.12 0.30
CA ILE A 304 11.89 -15.45 0.52
C ILE A 304 12.76 -14.20 0.43
N ALA A 305 12.56 -13.38 -0.59
CA ALA A 305 13.28 -12.11 -0.75
C ALA A 305 12.99 -11.16 0.43
N TYR A 306 11.74 -11.03 0.83
CA TYR A 306 11.30 -10.24 1.98
C TYR A 306 12.02 -10.67 3.26
N ALA A 307 12.00 -11.96 3.59
CA ALA A 307 12.62 -12.48 4.81
C ALA A 307 14.13 -12.17 4.84
N LEU A 308 14.82 -12.33 3.70
CA LEU A 308 16.24 -12.00 3.59
C LEU A 308 16.49 -10.49 3.77
N ILE A 309 15.72 -9.64 3.09
CA ILE A 309 15.89 -8.18 3.18
C ILE A 309 15.64 -7.72 4.63
N LYS A 310 14.56 -8.18 5.27
CA LYS A 310 14.25 -7.82 6.66
C LYS A 310 15.30 -8.31 7.67
N MET A 311 15.99 -9.41 7.37
CA MET A 311 17.14 -9.88 8.17
C MET A 311 18.37 -8.98 8.01
N LEU A 312 18.63 -8.47 6.79
CA LEU A 312 19.79 -7.64 6.47
C LEU A 312 19.56 -6.16 6.79
N ASP A 313 18.37 -5.67 6.49
CA ASP A 313 17.94 -4.28 6.67
C ASP A 313 16.52 -4.19 7.24
N PRO A 314 16.34 -4.33 8.54
CA PRO A 314 15.04 -4.22 9.18
C PRO A 314 14.51 -2.77 9.28
N TRP A 315 15.32 -1.76 8.94
CA TRP A 315 14.96 -0.35 9.08
C TRP A 315 14.14 0.21 7.93
N HIS A 316 14.08 -0.51 6.79
CA HIS A 316 13.31 -0.05 5.62
C HIS A 316 12.20 -1.05 5.27
N PRO A 317 11.04 -0.56 4.82
CA PRO A 317 9.98 -1.42 4.31
C PRO A 317 10.36 -2.02 2.95
N VAL A 318 9.67 -3.12 2.64
CA VAL A 318 9.76 -3.83 1.35
C VAL A 318 8.43 -3.69 0.64
N SER A 319 8.47 -3.48 -0.68
CA SER A 319 7.29 -3.38 -1.52
C SER A 319 7.30 -4.39 -2.66
N VAL A 320 6.09 -4.71 -3.14
CA VAL A 320 5.84 -5.54 -4.32
C VAL A 320 4.75 -4.88 -5.16
N LEU A 321 4.83 -4.99 -6.47
CA LEU A 321 3.78 -4.56 -7.38
C LEU A 321 3.01 -5.77 -7.90
N LEU A 322 1.67 -5.71 -7.85
CA LEU A 322 0.78 -6.75 -8.36
C LEU A 322 -0.12 -6.19 -9.47
N ASN A 323 -0.11 -6.89 -10.60
CA ASN A 323 -0.86 -6.53 -11.82
C ASN A 323 -2.20 -7.27 -11.91
N CYS A 324 -2.25 -8.52 -11.43
CA CYS A 324 -3.38 -9.39 -11.67
C CYS A 324 -4.59 -9.00 -10.82
N TYR A 325 -5.77 -9.19 -11.41
CA TYR A 325 -7.03 -8.98 -10.70
C TYR A 325 -7.18 -9.91 -9.49
N ASN A 326 -6.94 -11.22 -9.70
CA ASN A 326 -7.05 -12.23 -8.63
C ASN A 326 -6.27 -13.50 -8.99
N PHE A 327 -4.95 -13.47 -8.87
CA PHE A 327 -4.12 -14.63 -9.16
C PHE A 327 -3.07 -14.80 -8.07
N TYR A 328 -3.29 -15.77 -7.17
CA TYR A 328 -2.42 -16.05 -6.01
C TYR A 328 -2.07 -14.82 -5.17
N TYR A 329 -3.03 -13.89 -5.04
CA TYR A 329 -2.83 -12.62 -4.33
C TYR A 329 -2.19 -12.82 -2.95
N GLY A 330 -2.69 -13.78 -2.14
CA GLY A 330 -2.17 -14.04 -0.80
C GLY A 330 -0.70 -14.46 -0.79
N ASN A 331 -0.28 -15.26 -1.77
CA ASN A 331 1.10 -15.72 -1.88
C ASN A 331 2.05 -14.58 -2.24
N TYR A 332 1.74 -13.83 -3.29
CA TYR A 332 2.62 -12.78 -3.77
C TYR A 332 2.65 -11.56 -2.84
N SER A 333 1.51 -11.20 -2.23
CA SER A 333 1.43 -10.10 -1.27
C SER A 333 2.09 -10.41 0.09
N ALA A 334 2.31 -11.69 0.42
CA ALA A 334 2.94 -12.07 1.69
C ALA A 334 4.35 -11.48 1.85
N GLY A 335 5.07 -11.32 0.74
CA GLY A 335 6.45 -10.82 0.70
C GLY A 335 6.63 -9.31 0.66
N ALA A 336 5.72 -8.55 1.28
CA ALA A 336 5.82 -7.09 1.27
C ALA A 336 5.22 -6.45 2.53
N ASP A 337 5.71 -5.26 2.87
CA ASP A 337 5.09 -4.32 3.81
C ASP A 337 4.08 -3.41 3.07
N ILE A 338 4.31 -3.13 1.78
CA ILE A 338 3.53 -2.22 0.93
C ILE A 338 3.22 -2.92 -0.40
N ILE A 339 1.98 -2.82 -0.87
CA ILE A 339 1.54 -3.42 -2.13
C ILE A 339 1.21 -2.31 -3.11
N LEU A 340 1.83 -2.33 -4.30
CA LEU A 340 1.50 -1.44 -5.39
C LEU A 340 0.52 -2.13 -6.36
N SER A 341 -0.29 -1.34 -7.06
CA SER A 341 -1.21 -1.80 -8.10
C SER A 341 -1.08 -0.94 -9.35
N ASP A 342 -0.82 -1.58 -10.48
CA ASP A 342 -0.59 -0.96 -11.77
C ASP A 342 -1.71 -1.31 -12.76
N VAL A 343 -2.81 -0.64 -12.65
CA VAL A 343 -3.95 -0.76 -13.56
C VAL A 343 -3.84 0.29 -14.66
N TYR A 344 -3.74 -0.15 -15.92
CA TYR A 344 -3.55 0.73 -17.08
C TYR A 344 -4.74 0.67 -18.03
N PRO A 345 -5.84 1.40 -17.77
CA PRO A 345 -7.07 1.27 -18.52
C PRO A 345 -7.10 2.10 -19.82
N ILE A 346 -6.19 3.07 -19.98
CA ILE A 346 -6.30 4.06 -21.02
C ILE A 346 -5.73 3.56 -22.36
N GLY A 347 -6.55 3.61 -23.39
CA GLY A 347 -6.14 3.22 -24.76
C GLY A 347 -6.00 1.72 -24.98
N VAL A 348 -6.51 0.90 -24.07
CA VAL A 348 -6.52 -0.56 -24.16
C VAL A 348 -7.79 -1.08 -24.81
N ASN A 349 -7.70 -2.17 -25.57
CA ASN A 349 -8.86 -2.90 -26.06
C ASN A 349 -9.06 -4.15 -25.18
N THR A 350 -10.07 -4.11 -24.32
CA THR A 350 -10.33 -5.16 -23.32
C THR A 350 -10.97 -6.42 -23.91
N THR A 351 -11.33 -6.41 -25.20
CA THR A 351 -11.93 -7.57 -25.88
C THR A 351 -11.02 -8.24 -26.89
N TRP A 352 -9.93 -7.58 -27.29
CA TRP A 352 -9.01 -8.08 -28.30
C TRP A 352 -7.57 -7.67 -28.02
N SER A 353 -6.67 -8.64 -27.95
CA SER A 353 -5.24 -8.38 -27.83
C SER A 353 -4.63 -8.05 -29.19
N VAL A 354 -4.24 -6.79 -29.36
CA VAL A 354 -3.54 -6.34 -30.58
C VAL A 354 -2.11 -6.89 -30.67
N VAL A 355 -1.53 -7.27 -29.54
CA VAL A 355 -0.16 -7.83 -29.47
C VAL A 355 -0.14 -9.30 -29.86
N TYR A 356 -1.09 -10.08 -29.35
CA TYR A 356 -1.13 -11.54 -29.57
C TYR A 356 -2.12 -11.96 -30.64
N ASN A 357 -2.89 -11.01 -31.20
CA ASN A 357 -3.95 -11.27 -32.19
C ASN A 357 -4.94 -12.33 -31.71
N THR A 358 -5.42 -12.20 -30.45
CA THR A 358 -6.31 -13.13 -29.78
C THR A 358 -7.44 -12.39 -29.05
N PRO A 359 -8.63 -13.00 -28.91
CA PRO A 359 -9.66 -12.46 -28.01
C PRO A 359 -9.18 -12.38 -26.57
N CYS A 360 -9.73 -11.42 -25.85
CA CYS A 360 -9.54 -11.26 -24.40
C CYS A 360 -10.87 -11.31 -23.67
N ASN A 361 -10.86 -11.88 -22.50
CA ASN A 361 -11.97 -11.84 -21.54
C ASN A 361 -11.47 -12.22 -20.13
N LYS A 362 -12.38 -12.36 -19.20
CA LYS A 362 -12.05 -12.75 -17.81
C LYS A 362 -11.41 -14.14 -17.66
N THR A 363 -11.48 -15.00 -18.67
CA THR A 363 -10.99 -16.38 -18.64
C THR A 363 -9.63 -16.55 -19.30
N TYR A 364 -9.38 -15.85 -20.40
CA TYR A 364 -8.14 -15.98 -21.16
C TYR A 364 -7.78 -14.70 -21.90
N GLY A 365 -6.55 -14.66 -22.39
CA GLY A 365 -6.02 -13.55 -23.15
C GLY A 365 -5.37 -12.47 -22.30
N ARG A 366 -4.47 -11.71 -22.92
CA ARG A 366 -3.84 -10.54 -22.34
C ARG A 366 -4.09 -9.33 -23.22
N CYS A 367 -4.82 -8.36 -22.69
CA CYS A 367 -5.11 -7.11 -23.37
C CYS A 367 -4.32 -5.90 -22.82
N GLY A 368 -3.43 -6.10 -21.87
CA GLY A 368 -2.67 -5.03 -21.21
C GLY A 368 -3.26 -4.57 -19.87
N CYS A 369 -4.50 -4.95 -19.56
CA CYS A 369 -5.15 -4.69 -18.28
C CYS A 369 -5.96 -5.92 -17.88
N ASP A 370 -5.60 -6.59 -16.77
CA ASP A 370 -6.22 -7.83 -16.36
C ASP A 370 -7.61 -7.59 -15.73
N ASP A 371 -8.65 -8.19 -16.33
CA ASP A 371 -10.07 -8.06 -15.90
C ASP A 371 -10.58 -6.62 -15.81
N CYS A 372 -10.12 -5.75 -16.73
CA CYS A 372 -10.53 -4.36 -16.82
C CYS A 372 -11.70 -4.18 -17.82
N ASP A 373 -12.48 -3.13 -17.58
CA ASP A 373 -13.51 -2.63 -18.52
C ASP A 373 -12.96 -1.55 -19.48
N GLY A 374 -11.74 -1.03 -19.22
CA GLY A 374 -11.08 0.00 -20.03
C GLY A 374 -11.53 1.42 -19.67
N VAL A 375 -11.96 1.62 -18.43
CA VAL A 375 -12.40 2.89 -17.86
C VAL A 375 -11.55 3.27 -16.64
N VAL A 376 -11.51 4.53 -16.27
CA VAL A 376 -10.66 5.00 -15.16
C VAL A 376 -11.02 4.36 -13.81
N GLU A 377 -12.27 3.96 -13.64
CA GLU A 377 -12.79 3.28 -12.44
C GLU A 377 -12.20 1.87 -12.23
N ASP A 378 -11.56 1.30 -13.23
CA ASP A 378 -10.79 0.04 -13.05
C ASP A 378 -9.73 0.17 -11.95
N ILE A 379 -9.19 1.38 -11.74
CA ILE A 379 -8.20 1.67 -10.71
C ILE A 379 -8.80 1.54 -9.31
N SER A 380 -9.90 2.24 -9.06
CA SER A 380 -10.60 2.19 -7.77
C SER A 380 -11.13 0.78 -7.49
N THR A 381 -11.70 0.13 -8.51
CA THR A 381 -12.17 -1.25 -8.43
C THR A 381 -11.06 -2.21 -8.01
N ARG A 382 -9.84 -2.06 -8.54
CA ARG A 382 -8.70 -2.90 -8.18
C ARG A 382 -8.24 -2.67 -6.75
N LEU A 383 -8.10 -1.42 -6.31
CA LEU A 383 -7.69 -1.08 -4.94
C LEU A 383 -8.70 -1.58 -3.90
N ASP A 384 -10.01 -1.34 -4.12
CA ASP A 384 -11.07 -1.87 -3.26
C ASP A 384 -11.07 -3.40 -3.20
N ARG A 385 -10.71 -4.03 -4.32
CA ARG A 385 -10.60 -5.49 -4.39
C ARG A 385 -9.42 -5.99 -3.57
N PHE A 386 -8.28 -5.33 -3.64
CA PHE A 386 -7.10 -5.70 -2.83
C PHE A 386 -7.37 -5.50 -1.33
N GLU A 387 -8.08 -4.47 -0.92
CA GLU A 387 -8.52 -4.32 0.48
C GLU A 387 -9.42 -5.48 0.92
N LYS A 388 -10.39 -5.88 0.07
CA LYS A 388 -11.23 -7.06 0.34
C LYS A 388 -10.42 -8.34 0.45
N TYR A 389 -9.40 -8.52 -0.39
CA TYR A 389 -8.55 -9.71 -0.32
C TYR A 389 -7.75 -9.76 0.98
N GLN A 390 -7.25 -8.64 1.47
CA GLN A 390 -6.59 -8.57 2.78
C GLN A 390 -7.56 -8.96 3.90
N THR A 391 -8.80 -8.46 3.84
CA THR A 391 -9.87 -8.88 4.78
C THR A 391 -10.16 -10.37 4.68
N TRP A 392 -10.19 -10.94 3.47
CA TRP A 392 -10.46 -12.38 3.29
C TRP A 392 -9.31 -13.26 3.78
N ILE A 393 -8.08 -12.79 3.70
CA ILE A 393 -6.91 -13.48 4.26
C ILE A 393 -6.90 -13.40 5.80
N GLY A 394 -7.52 -12.37 6.37
CA GLY A 394 -7.52 -12.12 7.81
C GLY A 394 -6.18 -11.62 8.35
N SER A 395 -5.32 -11.11 7.48
CA SER A 395 -4.03 -10.52 7.86
C SER A 395 -4.17 -9.07 8.29
N VAL A 396 -3.14 -8.55 8.96
CA VAL A 396 -3.00 -7.11 9.20
C VAL A 396 -2.99 -6.38 7.85
N PRO A 397 -3.83 -5.35 7.66
CA PRO A 397 -3.88 -4.62 6.41
C PRO A 397 -2.55 -3.97 6.06
N LYS A 398 -2.10 -4.15 4.82
CA LYS A 398 -0.90 -3.51 4.27
C LYS A 398 -1.31 -2.27 3.47
N PRO A 399 -0.53 -1.19 3.52
CA PRO A 399 -0.76 -0.02 2.68
C PRO A 399 -0.78 -0.39 1.19
N LEU A 400 -1.72 0.20 0.47
CA LEU A 400 -1.79 0.13 -0.99
C LEU A 400 -1.25 1.41 -1.60
N TRP A 401 -0.52 1.30 -2.72
CA TRP A 401 -0.08 2.44 -3.53
C TRP A 401 -0.59 2.31 -4.95
N GLY A 402 -0.86 3.44 -5.59
CA GLY A 402 -1.26 3.50 -6.99
C GLY A 402 -0.08 3.69 -7.93
N VAL A 403 -0.16 3.05 -9.11
CA VAL A 403 0.78 3.24 -10.21
C VAL A 403 0.00 3.71 -11.45
N PRO A 404 -0.41 4.99 -11.51
CA PRO A 404 -1.15 5.52 -12.64
C PRO A 404 -0.37 5.47 -13.94
N GLN A 405 -1.11 5.37 -15.06
CA GLN A 405 -0.59 5.31 -16.42
C GLN A 405 -0.15 6.70 -16.90
N ALA A 406 1.13 6.89 -17.19
CA ALA A 406 1.67 8.12 -17.77
C ALA A 406 2.36 7.88 -19.12
N PHE A 407 2.03 6.78 -19.79
CA PHE A 407 2.60 6.31 -21.06
C PHE A 407 1.50 5.87 -22.03
N GLY A 408 1.86 5.58 -23.28
CA GLY A 408 0.98 5.03 -24.29
C GLY A 408 1.63 4.96 -25.66
N LYS A 409 0.85 4.67 -26.71
CA LYS A 409 1.33 4.46 -28.09
C LYS A 409 2.35 3.33 -28.20
N GLN A 410 2.19 2.30 -27.37
CA GLN A 410 3.05 1.12 -27.35
C GLN A 410 2.27 -0.13 -26.93
N THR A 411 2.69 -1.29 -27.44
CA THR A 411 2.13 -2.60 -27.12
C THR A 411 0.60 -2.63 -27.18
N PHE A 412 -0.08 -2.75 -26.06
CA PHE A 412 -1.54 -2.82 -25.94
C PHE A 412 -2.24 -1.46 -26.01
N TYR A 413 -1.50 -0.36 -25.82
CA TYR A 413 -2.03 0.97 -25.55
C TYR A 413 -1.93 1.86 -26.78
N ASN A 414 -3.06 2.15 -27.43
CA ASN A 414 -3.09 2.89 -28.69
C ASN A 414 -2.91 4.41 -28.53
N ARG A 415 -3.07 4.94 -27.32
CA ARG A 415 -2.86 6.35 -27.01
C ARG A 415 -2.28 6.54 -25.60
N THR A 416 -1.68 7.69 -25.40
CA THR A 416 -1.29 8.16 -24.07
C THR A 416 -2.50 8.77 -23.37
N PRO A 417 -2.63 8.67 -22.03
CA PRO A 417 -3.63 9.42 -21.28
C PRO A 417 -3.52 10.93 -21.53
N THR A 418 -4.63 11.63 -21.44
CA THR A 418 -4.63 13.08 -21.28
C THR A 418 -4.15 13.45 -19.86
N ALA A 419 -3.76 14.70 -19.66
CA ALA A 419 -3.38 15.18 -18.35
C ALA A 419 -4.54 15.09 -17.33
N ALA A 420 -5.78 15.29 -17.78
CA ALA A 420 -6.96 15.14 -16.93
C ALA A 420 -7.18 13.68 -16.52
N GLU A 421 -7.04 12.72 -17.44
CA GLU A 421 -7.16 11.29 -17.13
C GLU A 421 -6.08 10.84 -16.14
N GLU A 422 -4.85 11.36 -16.27
CA GLU A 422 -3.78 11.04 -15.30
C GLU A 422 -4.11 11.55 -13.90
N VAL A 423 -4.54 12.81 -13.77
CA VAL A 423 -5.00 13.37 -12.48
C VAL A 423 -6.18 12.57 -11.92
N THR A 424 -7.12 12.15 -12.77
CA THR A 424 -8.25 11.31 -12.36
C THR A 424 -7.76 9.97 -11.81
N MET A 425 -6.84 9.30 -12.49
CA MET A 425 -6.25 8.03 -12.04
C MET A 425 -5.51 8.18 -10.70
N THR A 426 -4.72 9.25 -10.57
CA THR A 426 -4.04 9.60 -9.31
C THR A 426 -5.04 9.83 -8.17
N MET A 427 -6.06 10.66 -8.40
CA MET A 427 -7.01 11.02 -7.35
C MET A 427 -7.95 9.86 -7.00
N LEU A 428 -8.37 9.02 -7.97
CA LEU A 428 -9.08 7.76 -7.69
C LEU A 428 -8.26 6.86 -6.78
N SER A 429 -6.96 6.72 -7.06
CA SER A 429 -6.10 5.91 -6.19
C SER A 429 -6.10 6.43 -4.75
N LEU A 430 -5.95 7.74 -4.56
CA LEU A 430 -5.93 8.35 -3.22
C LEU A 430 -7.30 8.29 -2.53
N ASN A 431 -8.38 8.54 -3.24
CA ASN A 431 -9.75 8.44 -2.74
C ASN A 431 -10.11 7.02 -2.29
N HIS A 432 -9.50 6.02 -2.94
CA HIS A 432 -9.62 4.60 -2.59
C HIS A 432 -8.43 4.10 -1.76
N ASN A 433 -7.97 4.96 -0.84
CA ASN A 433 -7.05 4.65 0.26
C ASN A 433 -5.60 4.34 -0.12
N ALA A 434 -5.15 4.65 -1.35
CA ALA A 434 -3.72 4.58 -1.65
C ALA A 434 -2.93 5.57 -0.78
N LYS A 435 -1.75 5.14 -0.30
CA LYS A 435 -0.86 5.91 0.59
C LYS A 435 0.41 6.39 -0.10
N GLY A 436 0.48 6.23 -1.41
CA GLY A 436 1.56 6.70 -2.26
C GLY A 436 1.20 6.51 -3.73
N ILE A 437 1.81 7.30 -4.57
CA ILE A 437 1.63 7.30 -6.03
C ILE A 437 2.99 7.32 -6.71
N VAL A 438 3.21 6.35 -7.60
CA VAL A 438 4.41 6.31 -8.45
C VAL A 438 3.98 5.99 -9.87
N MET A 439 3.94 7.00 -10.73
CA MET A 439 3.40 6.88 -12.09
C MET A 439 4.36 6.13 -13.03
N TRP A 440 3.85 5.24 -13.87
CA TRP A 440 4.61 4.61 -14.95
C TRP A 440 4.37 5.38 -16.26
N ALA A 441 5.35 6.06 -16.88
CA ALA A 441 6.71 6.27 -16.43
C ALA A 441 7.25 7.63 -16.92
N TRP A 442 8.40 8.07 -16.37
CA TRP A 442 9.15 9.22 -16.86
C TRP A 442 10.21 8.79 -17.89
N PRO A 443 10.44 9.55 -19.01
CA PRO A 443 9.72 10.78 -19.39
C PRO A 443 8.31 10.51 -19.90
N THR A 444 7.41 11.47 -19.67
CA THR A 444 6.02 11.47 -20.16
C THR A 444 5.75 12.66 -21.07
N THR A 445 4.47 12.87 -21.48
CA THR A 445 4.11 14.02 -22.30
C THR A 445 4.25 15.35 -21.55
N PRO A 446 4.55 16.46 -22.22
CA PRO A 446 4.63 17.78 -21.59
C PRO A 446 3.36 18.16 -20.82
N GLN A 447 2.18 17.77 -21.33
CA GLN A 447 0.88 18.06 -20.70
C GLN A 447 0.72 17.31 -19.39
N ILE A 448 1.04 16.00 -19.36
CA ILE A 448 1.01 15.20 -18.13
C ILE A 448 2.05 15.74 -17.14
N SER A 449 3.30 15.95 -17.59
CA SER A 449 4.36 16.48 -16.73
C SER A 449 4.00 17.84 -16.11
N THR A 450 3.36 18.73 -16.85
CA THR A 450 2.92 20.04 -16.33
C THR A 450 1.85 19.88 -15.26
N MET A 451 0.86 19.03 -15.50
CA MET A 451 -0.26 18.87 -14.57
C MET A 451 0.17 18.12 -13.30
N THR A 452 0.95 17.06 -13.42
CA THR A 452 1.46 16.31 -12.26
C THR A 452 2.40 17.13 -11.40
N LYS A 453 3.21 18.05 -12.01
CA LYS A 453 4.00 19.05 -11.29
C LYS A 453 3.12 20.01 -10.48
N GLN A 454 1.99 20.46 -11.02
CA GLN A 454 1.07 21.30 -10.27
C GLN A 454 0.42 20.52 -9.11
N LEU A 455 0.02 19.29 -9.37
CA LEU A 455 -0.59 18.43 -8.35
C LEU A 455 0.42 18.03 -7.25
N SER A 456 1.69 17.82 -7.58
CA SER A 456 2.74 17.48 -6.61
C SER A 456 2.92 18.53 -5.52
N VAL A 457 2.78 19.81 -5.87
CA VAL A 457 2.83 20.92 -4.90
C VAL A 457 1.70 20.81 -3.88
N VAL A 458 0.52 20.32 -4.29
CA VAL A 458 -0.62 20.11 -3.39
C VAL A 458 -0.46 18.83 -2.58
N LEU A 459 -0.12 17.71 -3.22
CA LEU A 459 -0.11 16.40 -2.57
C LEU A 459 1.11 16.15 -1.69
N ALA A 460 2.30 16.57 -2.14
CA ALA A 460 3.55 16.28 -1.43
C ALA A 460 3.90 17.32 -0.36
N HIS A 461 3.30 18.49 -0.40
CA HIS A 461 3.62 19.61 0.48
C HIS A 461 2.39 20.14 1.22
N GLY A 462 2.63 20.82 2.36
CA GLY A 462 1.59 21.43 3.16
C GLY A 462 0.83 20.46 4.07
N ALA A 463 -0.44 20.73 4.32
CA ALA A 463 -1.26 19.98 5.27
C ALA A 463 -1.83 18.65 4.70
N VAL A 464 -1.85 18.48 3.37
CA VAL A 464 -2.49 17.34 2.70
C VAL A 464 -1.95 15.98 3.16
N PRO A 465 -0.61 15.75 3.26
CA PRO A 465 -0.09 14.51 3.82
C PRO A 465 -0.58 14.23 5.24
N GLY A 466 -0.70 15.27 6.06
CA GLY A 466 -1.20 15.15 7.43
C GLY A 466 -2.63 14.63 7.52
N PHE A 467 -3.50 14.99 6.57
CA PHE A 467 -4.85 14.45 6.47
C PHE A 467 -4.87 13.04 5.90
N MET A 468 -4.28 12.82 4.72
CA MET A 468 -4.36 11.55 4.00
C MET A 468 -3.66 10.40 4.70
N LEU A 469 -2.60 10.70 5.45
CA LEU A 469 -1.82 9.73 6.22
C LEU A 469 -2.15 9.73 7.73
N GLY A 470 -2.93 10.70 8.20
CA GLY A 470 -3.33 10.84 9.60
C GLY A 470 -4.78 10.44 9.90
N ALA A 471 -5.52 9.96 8.90
CA ALA A 471 -6.90 9.52 9.06
C ALA A 471 -7.26 8.37 8.12
N ARG A 472 -8.30 7.62 8.48
CA ARG A 472 -8.95 6.69 7.54
C ARG A 472 -9.68 7.47 6.45
N THR A 473 -9.62 6.97 5.23
CA THR A 473 -10.43 7.49 4.12
C THR A 473 -11.90 7.17 4.35
N VAL A 474 -12.76 8.14 4.19
CA VAL A 474 -14.22 7.99 4.27
C VAL A 474 -14.80 8.29 2.90
N THR A 475 -15.47 7.32 2.30
CA THR A 475 -16.23 7.55 1.06
C THR A 475 -17.44 8.42 1.36
N LEU A 476 -17.58 9.51 0.62
CA LEU A 476 -18.71 10.43 0.70
C LEU A 476 -19.56 10.28 -0.57
N LYS A 477 -20.84 10.65 -0.46
CA LYS A 477 -21.77 10.55 -1.61
C LYS A 477 -22.13 11.94 -2.13
N ALA A 478 -22.00 12.11 -3.44
CA ALA A 478 -22.62 13.23 -4.13
C ALA A 478 -24.09 12.92 -4.40
N VAL A 479 -24.98 13.78 -3.92
CA VAL A 479 -26.43 13.57 -4.03
C VAL A 479 -26.88 13.79 -5.46
N GLY A 480 -27.57 12.79 -6.04
CA GLY A 480 -28.09 12.87 -7.41
C GLY A 480 -27.05 12.78 -8.52
N GLN A 481 -25.79 12.45 -8.20
CA GLN A 481 -24.70 12.31 -9.16
C GLN A 481 -24.03 10.94 -8.99
N THR A 482 -24.06 10.12 -10.03
CA THR A 482 -23.45 8.78 -10.03
C THR A 482 -22.01 8.77 -10.53
N GLU A 483 -21.59 9.82 -11.22
CA GLU A 483 -20.28 9.92 -11.87
C GLU A 483 -19.33 10.85 -11.10
N MET A 484 -19.50 10.89 -9.80
CA MET A 484 -18.64 11.63 -8.88
C MET A 484 -18.03 10.66 -7.88
N ASP A 485 -16.72 10.70 -7.75
CA ASP A 485 -15.99 10.02 -6.70
C ASP A 485 -15.60 11.03 -5.62
N VAL A 486 -15.98 10.77 -4.37
CA VAL A 486 -15.77 11.71 -3.28
C VAL A 486 -15.24 11.02 -2.05
N ALA A 487 -14.13 11.52 -1.54
CA ALA A 487 -13.50 11.02 -0.33
C ALA A 487 -13.21 12.14 0.68
N GLY A 488 -13.09 11.76 1.94
CA GLY A 488 -12.76 12.69 3.01
C GLY A 488 -11.82 12.08 4.05
N TRP A 489 -10.97 12.91 4.63
CA TRP A 489 -10.05 12.58 5.72
C TRP A 489 -10.25 13.56 6.86
N ARG A 490 -10.65 13.05 8.02
CA ARG A 490 -10.92 13.88 9.20
C ARG A 490 -9.79 13.76 10.21
N VAL A 491 -9.14 14.88 10.51
CA VAL A 491 -8.14 15.00 11.57
C VAL A 491 -8.61 16.05 12.59
N GLY A 492 -8.93 15.62 13.78
CA GLY A 492 -9.47 16.48 14.82
C GLY A 492 -10.79 17.15 14.39
N LYS A 493 -10.78 18.49 14.32
CA LYS A 493 -11.95 19.31 13.92
C LYS A 493 -11.95 19.72 12.45
N GLN A 494 -10.97 19.29 11.68
CA GLN A 494 -10.82 19.63 10.27
C GLN A 494 -11.04 18.40 9.40
N MET A 495 -11.43 18.63 8.16
CA MET A 495 -11.62 17.59 7.14
C MET A 495 -11.09 18.07 5.80
N LEU A 496 -10.24 17.25 5.18
CA LEU A 496 -9.90 17.37 3.78
C LEU A 496 -10.95 16.62 2.98
N VAL A 497 -11.47 17.22 1.92
CA VAL A 497 -12.43 16.59 1.00
C VAL A 497 -11.85 16.61 -0.41
N SER A 498 -11.82 15.47 -1.05
CA SER A 498 -11.50 15.29 -2.47
C SER A 498 -12.79 15.03 -3.24
N ILE A 499 -13.02 15.79 -4.30
CA ILE A 499 -14.19 15.68 -5.14
C ILE A 499 -13.71 15.54 -6.57
N LEU A 500 -13.99 14.40 -7.17
CA LEU A 500 -13.53 14.02 -8.50
C LEU A 500 -14.71 13.75 -9.41
N SER A 501 -14.75 14.43 -10.57
CA SER A 501 -15.69 14.08 -11.63
C SER A 501 -15.09 13.01 -12.52
N LEU A 502 -15.83 11.94 -12.75
CA LEU A 502 -15.47 10.84 -13.67
C LEU A 502 -15.97 11.12 -15.10
N GLN A 503 -16.82 12.14 -15.29
CA GLN A 503 -17.25 12.60 -16.60
C GLN A 503 -16.23 13.55 -17.21
N THR A 504 -15.89 13.33 -18.45
CA THR A 504 -15.15 14.28 -19.29
C THR A 504 -16.09 14.87 -20.36
N PRO A 505 -16.06 16.19 -20.62
CA PRO A 505 -15.40 17.28 -19.90
C PRO A 505 -16.35 18.19 -19.07
N ASN A 506 -17.64 17.90 -18.93
CA ASN A 506 -18.62 18.86 -18.44
C ASN A 506 -19.69 18.27 -17.51
N TRP A 507 -19.45 18.29 -16.20
CA TRP A 507 -20.59 18.28 -15.30
C TRP A 507 -21.17 19.70 -15.27
N THR A 508 -22.45 19.84 -15.57
CA THR A 508 -23.14 21.13 -15.69
C THR A 508 -24.05 21.45 -14.51
N ASN A 509 -24.17 20.52 -13.56
CA ASN A 509 -25.13 20.62 -12.47
C ASN A 509 -24.44 20.91 -11.13
N THR A 510 -25.19 21.52 -10.21
CA THR A 510 -24.74 21.68 -8.83
C THR A 510 -24.49 20.31 -8.17
N VAL A 511 -23.35 20.13 -7.56
CA VAL A 511 -23.00 18.95 -6.75
C VAL A 511 -23.28 19.25 -5.29
N THR A 512 -23.96 18.33 -4.63
CA THR A 512 -24.27 18.41 -3.20
C THR A 512 -23.67 17.21 -2.48
N ILE A 513 -22.87 17.44 -1.43
CA ILE A 513 -22.21 16.40 -0.64
C ILE A 513 -22.58 16.60 0.82
N GLN A 514 -23.13 15.55 1.43
CA GLN A 514 -23.39 15.54 2.86
C GLN A 514 -22.13 15.12 3.62
N LEU A 515 -21.62 16.00 4.47
CA LEU A 515 -20.45 15.71 5.32
C LEU A 515 -20.87 14.97 6.59
N PRO A 516 -19.99 14.14 7.18
CA PRO A 516 -20.30 13.32 8.36
C PRO A 516 -20.42 14.12 9.67
N ALA A 517 -20.15 15.43 9.62
CA ALA A 517 -20.27 16.32 10.78
C ALA A 517 -20.64 17.75 10.32
N ALA A 518 -21.15 18.54 11.25
CA ALA A 518 -21.47 19.95 11.02
C ALA A 518 -20.19 20.80 11.00
N PHE A 519 -19.56 20.88 9.84
CA PHE A 519 -18.49 21.86 9.58
C PHE A 519 -19.12 23.22 9.27
N THR A 520 -18.44 24.31 9.65
CA THR A 520 -19.02 25.66 9.63
C THR A 520 -18.46 26.56 8.53
N PHE A 521 -17.26 26.27 8.02
CA PHE A 521 -16.65 27.08 6.95
C PHE A 521 -15.62 26.28 6.16
N ILE A 522 -15.35 26.73 4.94
CA ILE A 522 -14.27 26.25 4.08
C ILE A 522 -13.03 27.09 4.33
N THR A 523 -11.95 26.47 4.77
CA THR A 523 -10.70 27.19 5.04
C THR A 523 -9.97 27.53 3.74
N GLN A 524 -9.93 26.57 2.79
CA GLN A 524 -9.17 26.72 1.55
C GLN A 524 -9.66 25.74 0.49
N VAL A 525 -9.61 26.15 -0.78
CA VAL A 525 -9.68 25.28 -1.95
C VAL A 525 -8.25 25.10 -2.45
N LEU A 526 -7.72 23.88 -2.40
CA LEU A 526 -6.32 23.57 -2.71
C LEU A 526 -6.11 23.30 -4.20
N TRP A 527 -7.15 22.79 -4.88
CA TRP A 527 -7.10 22.38 -6.28
C TRP A 527 -8.46 22.54 -6.95
N GLY A 528 -8.46 22.95 -8.23
CA GLY A 528 -9.66 23.11 -9.03
C GLY A 528 -10.26 24.52 -8.96
N ALA A 529 -11.17 24.82 -9.89
CA ALA A 529 -11.76 26.16 -10.09
C ALA A 529 -13.24 26.24 -9.64
N GLY A 530 -13.78 25.24 -8.93
CA GLY A 530 -15.16 25.25 -8.49
C GLY A 530 -15.44 26.25 -7.36
N GLN A 531 -16.61 26.90 -7.42
CA GLN A 531 -17.13 27.67 -6.29
C GLN A 531 -17.85 26.74 -5.32
N TRP A 532 -17.39 26.74 -4.07
CA TRP A 532 -17.92 25.85 -3.05
C TRP A 532 -18.54 26.64 -1.89
N ASN A 533 -19.73 26.24 -1.48
CA ASN A 533 -20.43 26.77 -0.31
C ASN A 533 -20.70 25.66 0.70
N LEU A 534 -20.58 26.00 1.97
CA LEU A 534 -20.84 25.09 3.08
C LEU A 534 -21.96 25.63 3.97
N THR A 535 -23.02 24.89 4.09
CA THR A 535 -24.18 25.27 4.93
C THR A 535 -24.67 24.04 5.70
N ASN A 536 -24.67 24.12 7.02
CA ASN A 536 -25.17 23.06 7.92
C ASN A 536 -24.59 21.65 7.61
N GLY A 537 -23.29 21.56 7.37
CA GLY A 537 -22.63 20.29 7.05
C GLY A 537 -22.88 19.77 5.63
N THR A 538 -23.56 20.56 4.79
CA THR A 538 -23.78 20.26 3.38
C THR A 538 -22.86 21.13 2.53
N LEU A 539 -22.00 20.49 1.75
CA LEU A 539 -21.11 21.14 0.79
C LEU A 539 -21.79 21.16 -0.57
N THR A 540 -21.95 22.35 -1.15
CA THR A 540 -22.52 22.52 -2.48
C THR A 540 -21.51 23.23 -3.38
N GLY A 541 -21.38 22.76 -4.60
CA GLY A 541 -20.47 23.33 -5.59
C GLY A 541 -21.07 23.38 -6.97
N SER A 542 -20.67 24.38 -7.74
CA SER A 542 -20.98 24.52 -9.14
C SER A 542 -19.70 24.77 -9.93
N LYS A 543 -19.68 24.33 -11.18
CA LYS A 543 -18.67 24.74 -12.15
C LYS A 543 -19.04 26.15 -12.63
N GLU A 544 -18.07 27.05 -12.70
CA GLU A 544 -18.19 28.29 -13.49
C GLU A 544 -18.12 28.00 -14.99
#